data_1efc5d490018bf49b0ee3b042eac633a
#
_entry.id   1efc5d490018bf49b0ee3b042eac633a
#
_cell.length_a   1.000
_cell.length_b   1.000
_cell.length_c   1.000
_cell.angle_alpha   90.00
_cell.angle_beta   90.00
_cell.angle_gamma   90.00
#
_symmetry.space_group_name_H-M   'P 1'
#
loop_
_entity.id
_entity.type
_entity.pdbx_description
1 polymer ?
#
loop_
_entity_poly.entity_id
_entity_poly.type
_entity_poly.pdbx_seq_one_letter_code
_entity_poly.pdbx_strand_id
1 'polypeptide(L)'
;MGRLIYSAIASLDGYVVDADGSFDWAAPDEEVHAFVNDQEREIGTYLYGRRMYEVMLAWETMDDEAPVMRDYAQVWRSADKVVYSGILTAVRSKRTRLERSFEPEAVRRLVDEAGTDVSIGGATLAASALRAGLVDELQLYVNPVVVGGGTRWLPDDVRLDLALVDEHRFSGGVVHLRYAHRRTA
;
A
#
# COMPACT_ATOMS: atom_id res chain seq x y z
N MET A 1 -0.50 4.58 -19.41
CA MET A 1 0.20 5.33 -18.37
C MET A 1 -0.49 5.02 -17.06
N GLY A 2 0.18 4.32 -16.18
CA GLY A 2 -0.36 3.96 -14.87
C GLY A 2 -0.32 5.14 -13.90
N ARG A 3 -1.00 5.01 -12.75
CA ARG A 3 -0.91 5.92 -11.60
C ARG A 3 -0.09 5.26 -10.51
N LEU A 4 0.62 6.04 -9.71
CA LEU A 4 1.21 5.55 -8.46
C LEU A 4 0.25 5.81 -7.30
N ILE A 5 -0.24 4.73 -6.72
CA ILE A 5 -1.24 4.75 -5.64
C ILE A 5 -0.55 4.36 -4.33
N TYR A 6 -0.69 5.19 -3.30
CA TYR A 6 -0.32 4.82 -1.94
C TYR A 6 -1.55 4.44 -1.15
N SER A 7 -1.67 3.15 -0.84
CA SER A 7 -2.75 2.59 -0.03
C SER A 7 -2.24 2.21 1.36
N ALA A 8 -3.01 2.53 2.40
CA ALA A 8 -2.69 2.19 3.79
C ALA A 8 -3.94 1.92 4.62
N ILE A 9 -3.82 0.98 5.55
CA ILE A 9 -4.77 0.79 6.65
C ILE A 9 -4.17 1.50 7.86
N ALA A 10 -4.89 2.45 8.46
CA ALA A 10 -4.39 3.24 9.57
C ALA A 10 -5.42 3.37 10.71
N SER A 11 -4.92 3.65 11.91
CA SER A 11 -5.72 4.08 13.04
C SER A 11 -6.32 5.48 12.80
N LEU A 12 -7.36 5.84 13.55
CA LEU A 12 -7.99 7.17 13.48
C LEU A 12 -6.99 8.30 13.73
N ASP A 13 -5.98 8.07 14.56
CA ASP A 13 -4.91 9.03 14.85
C ASP A 13 -3.69 8.93 13.91
N GLY A 14 -3.80 8.14 12.81
CA GLY A 14 -2.90 8.19 11.67
C GLY A 14 -1.65 7.30 11.74
N TYR A 15 -1.72 6.17 12.42
CA TYR A 15 -0.62 5.20 12.51
C TYR A 15 -0.94 3.92 11.75
N VAL A 16 0.05 3.34 11.09
CA VAL A 16 -0.04 2.04 10.40
C VAL A 16 0.51 0.89 11.24
N VAL A 17 1.29 1.22 12.25
CA VAL A 17 1.87 0.31 13.25
C VAL A 17 1.91 1.06 14.56
N ASP A 18 1.54 0.45 15.67
CA ASP A 18 1.57 1.07 16.99
C ASP A 18 2.99 1.15 17.58
N ALA A 19 3.09 1.66 18.81
CA ALA A 19 4.37 1.86 19.49
C ALA A 19 5.09 0.53 19.82
N ASP A 20 4.36 -0.58 19.94
CA ASP A 20 4.89 -1.91 20.21
C ASP A 20 5.25 -2.67 18.92
N GLY A 21 5.01 -2.08 17.76
CA GLY A 21 5.26 -2.68 16.45
C GLY A 21 4.14 -3.59 15.97
N SER A 22 2.97 -3.60 16.64
CA SER A 22 1.79 -4.36 16.23
C SER A 22 0.89 -3.58 15.27
N PHE A 23 0.21 -4.33 14.42
CA PHE A 23 -0.87 -3.84 13.54
C PHE A 23 -2.08 -4.81 13.53
N ASP A 24 -2.20 -5.67 14.53
CA ASP A 24 -3.28 -6.67 14.62
C ASP A 24 -4.67 -6.03 14.69
N TRP A 25 -4.75 -4.82 15.23
CA TRP A 25 -5.95 -3.99 15.26
C TRP A 25 -6.41 -3.53 13.86
N ALA A 26 -5.57 -3.65 12.85
CA ALA A 26 -5.82 -3.25 11.46
C ALA A 26 -6.33 -4.41 10.59
N ALA A 27 -6.51 -5.61 11.15
CA ALA A 27 -6.99 -6.77 10.39
C ALA A 27 -8.40 -6.49 9.83
N PRO A 28 -8.58 -6.50 8.49
CA PRO A 28 -9.86 -6.22 7.87
C PRO A 28 -10.85 -7.36 8.14
N ASP A 29 -12.12 -7.02 8.37
CA ASP A 29 -13.20 -7.99 8.30
C ASP A 29 -13.46 -8.42 6.85
N GLU A 30 -14.37 -9.37 6.63
CA GLU A 30 -14.66 -9.92 5.31
C GLU A 30 -15.17 -8.86 4.32
N GLU A 31 -15.98 -7.89 4.80
CA GLU A 31 -16.52 -6.81 3.98
C GLU A 31 -15.41 -5.89 3.47
N VAL A 32 -14.56 -5.43 4.37
CA VAL A 32 -13.41 -4.58 4.04
C VAL A 32 -12.42 -5.34 3.14
N HIS A 33 -12.15 -6.62 3.47
CA HIS A 33 -11.21 -7.42 2.70
C HIS A 33 -11.69 -7.66 1.26
N ALA A 34 -12.97 -7.95 1.04
CA ALA A 34 -13.55 -8.11 -0.29
C ALA A 34 -13.44 -6.80 -1.10
N PHE A 35 -13.70 -5.66 -0.48
CA PHE A 35 -13.54 -4.35 -1.11
C PHE A 35 -12.07 -4.07 -1.49
N VAL A 36 -11.13 -4.39 -0.60
CA VAL A 36 -9.68 -4.28 -0.90
C VAL A 36 -9.33 -5.15 -2.10
N ASN A 37 -9.80 -6.40 -2.16
CA ASN A 37 -9.54 -7.30 -3.28
C ASN A 37 -9.97 -6.67 -4.62
N ASP A 38 -11.16 -6.06 -4.65
CA ASP A 38 -11.68 -5.44 -5.87
C ASP A 38 -10.82 -4.24 -6.31
N GLN A 39 -10.36 -3.42 -5.38
CA GLN A 39 -9.44 -2.31 -5.69
C GLN A 39 -8.07 -2.81 -6.19
N GLU A 40 -7.53 -3.85 -5.56
CA GLU A 40 -6.21 -4.38 -5.86
C GLU A 40 -6.15 -5.18 -7.19
N ARG A 41 -7.30 -5.59 -7.78
CA ARG A 41 -7.34 -6.25 -9.10
C ARG A 41 -6.82 -5.37 -10.23
N GLU A 42 -6.90 -4.05 -10.08
CA GLU A 42 -6.41 -3.10 -11.09
C GLU A 42 -4.91 -2.83 -10.97
N ILE A 43 -4.28 -3.32 -9.88
CA ILE A 43 -2.86 -3.13 -9.62
C ILE A 43 -2.04 -4.20 -10.35
N GLY A 44 -1.23 -3.78 -11.30
CA GLY A 44 -0.32 -4.69 -12.02
C GLY A 44 1.07 -4.83 -11.40
N THR A 45 1.47 -3.87 -10.57
CA THR A 45 2.81 -3.87 -9.94
C THR A 45 2.74 -3.30 -8.52
N TYR A 46 3.38 -4.01 -7.59
CA TYR A 46 3.58 -3.55 -6.21
C TYR A 46 5.02 -3.10 -5.97
N LEU A 47 5.17 -1.95 -5.32
CA LEU A 47 6.45 -1.44 -4.83
C LEU A 47 6.49 -1.59 -3.31
N TYR A 48 7.42 -2.37 -2.77
CA TYR A 48 7.53 -2.65 -1.35
C TYR A 48 8.90 -2.29 -0.79
N GLY A 49 8.91 -1.70 0.41
CA GLY A 49 10.08 -1.76 1.27
C GLY A 49 10.23 -3.16 1.88
N ARG A 50 11.42 -3.48 2.41
CA ARG A 50 11.71 -4.82 2.96
C ARG A 50 10.68 -5.31 3.98
N ARG A 51 10.34 -4.50 4.98
CA ARG A 51 9.40 -4.92 6.05
C ARG A 51 8.01 -5.24 5.50
N MET A 52 7.50 -4.39 4.62
CA MET A 52 6.20 -4.64 3.97
C MET A 52 6.25 -5.91 3.11
N TYR A 53 7.31 -6.11 2.36
CA TYR A 53 7.50 -7.32 1.57
C TYR A 53 7.50 -8.58 2.45
N GLU A 54 8.20 -8.56 3.59
CA GLU A 54 8.26 -9.68 4.54
C GLU A 54 6.87 -10.05 5.08
N VAL A 55 6.02 -9.06 5.36
CA VAL A 55 4.61 -9.27 5.75
C VAL A 55 3.82 -9.88 4.58
N MET A 56 3.95 -9.32 3.39
CA MET A 56 3.19 -9.75 2.20
C MET A 56 3.61 -11.13 1.67
N LEU A 57 4.78 -11.65 2.06
CA LEU A 57 5.21 -13.00 1.69
C LEU A 57 4.25 -14.11 2.11
N ALA A 58 3.42 -13.89 3.14
CA ALA A 58 2.39 -14.84 3.54
C ALA A 58 1.46 -15.20 2.38
N TRP A 59 1.19 -14.26 1.48
CA TRP A 59 0.31 -14.47 0.32
C TRP A 59 0.88 -15.38 -0.75
N GLU A 60 2.22 -15.56 -0.81
CA GLU A 60 2.83 -16.47 -1.78
C GLU A 60 2.39 -17.94 -1.59
N THR A 61 2.22 -18.34 -0.33
CA THR A 61 1.86 -19.71 0.03
C THR A 61 0.50 -19.83 0.71
N MET A 62 -0.25 -18.73 0.83
CA MET A 62 -1.57 -18.72 1.46
C MET A 62 -2.50 -19.73 0.79
N ASP A 63 -3.01 -20.67 1.58
CA ASP A 63 -3.98 -21.69 1.18
C ASP A 63 -5.07 -21.76 2.26
N ASP A 64 -5.71 -20.62 2.53
CA ASP A 64 -6.78 -20.47 3.52
C ASP A 64 -8.10 -20.99 2.96
N GLU A 65 -8.98 -21.51 3.83
CA GLU A 65 -10.32 -21.96 3.45
C GLU A 65 -11.26 -20.79 3.14
N ALA A 66 -11.00 -19.60 3.71
CA ALA A 66 -11.80 -18.41 3.47
C ALA A 66 -11.69 -17.92 2.01
N PRO A 67 -12.80 -17.81 1.26
CA PRO A 67 -12.77 -17.43 -0.15
C PRO A 67 -12.09 -16.07 -0.39
N VAL A 68 -12.32 -15.08 0.48
CA VAL A 68 -11.76 -13.74 0.36
C VAL A 68 -10.24 -13.73 0.48
N MET A 69 -9.66 -14.61 1.32
CA MET A 69 -8.22 -14.74 1.49
C MET A 69 -7.57 -15.39 0.27
N ARG A 70 -8.18 -16.48 -0.26
CA ARG A 70 -7.70 -17.12 -1.50
C ARG A 70 -7.75 -16.18 -2.68
N ASP A 71 -8.79 -15.39 -2.77
CA ASP A 71 -8.98 -14.42 -3.83
C ASP A 71 -7.86 -13.35 -3.81
N TYR A 72 -7.60 -12.74 -2.65
CA TYR A 72 -6.48 -11.80 -2.52
C TYR A 72 -5.13 -12.44 -2.85
N ALA A 73 -4.90 -13.67 -2.38
CA ALA A 73 -3.67 -14.41 -2.68
C ALA A 73 -3.46 -14.57 -4.20
N GLN A 74 -4.53 -14.81 -4.98
CA GLN A 74 -4.46 -14.87 -6.44
C GLN A 74 -4.14 -13.49 -7.04
N VAL A 75 -4.79 -12.42 -6.58
CA VAL A 75 -4.50 -11.04 -6.99
C VAL A 75 -3.02 -10.73 -6.77
N TRP A 76 -2.53 -10.93 -5.56
CA TRP A 76 -1.15 -10.63 -5.19
C TRP A 76 -0.13 -11.44 -6.00
N ARG A 77 -0.36 -12.75 -6.21
CA ARG A 77 0.54 -13.62 -6.98
C ARG A 77 0.59 -13.25 -8.46
N SER A 78 -0.49 -12.72 -9.02
CA SER A 78 -0.58 -12.36 -10.44
C SER A 78 0.19 -11.09 -10.79
N ALA A 79 0.33 -10.16 -9.85
CA ALA A 79 1.02 -8.89 -10.05
C ALA A 79 2.54 -9.03 -10.02
N ASP A 80 3.25 -8.10 -10.66
CA ASP A 80 4.69 -7.94 -10.52
C ASP A 80 5.04 -7.23 -9.20
N LYS A 81 6.21 -7.49 -8.66
CA LYS A 81 6.67 -6.88 -7.41
C LYS A 81 8.09 -6.34 -7.55
N VAL A 82 8.32 -5.16 -7.00
CA VAL A 82 9.64 -4.54 -6.88
C VAL A 82 9.91 -4.28 -5.41
N VAL A 83 10.95 -4.89 -4.89
CA VAL A 83 11.33 -4.77 -3.48
C VAL A 83 12.58 -3.89 -3.37
N TYR A 84 12.49 -2.83 -2.59
CA TYR A 84 13.59 -1.91 -2.34
C TYR A 84 14.28 -2.24 -1.01
N SER A 85 15.52 -2.72 -1.09
CA SER A 85 16.30 -3.06 0.11
C SER A 85 17.80 -3.14 -0.14
N GLY A 86 18.57 -2.36 0.61
CA GLY A 86 20.03 -2.46 0.61
C GLY A 86 20.60 -3.69 1.30
N ILE A 87 19.80 -4.36 2.16
CA ILE A 87 20.29 -5.47 3.02
C ILE A 87 19.68 -6.84 2.67
N LEU A 88 18.52 -6.89 2.02
CA LEU A 88 17.92 -8.17 1.61
C LEU A 88 18.82 -8.83 0.56
N THR A 89 19.16 -10.09 0.75
CA THR A 89 20.06 -10.82 -0.15
C THR A 89 19.35 -11.40 -1.36
N ALA A 90 18.10 -11.86 -1.18
CA ALA A 90 17.27 -12.43 -2.23
C ALA A 90 15.77 -12.27 -1.93
N VAL A 91 14.96 -12.28 -2.97
CA VAL A 91 13.50 -12.35 -2.89
C VAL A 91 13.04 -13.80 -2.91
N ARG A 92 11.86 -14.08 -2.31
CA ARG A 92 11.32 -15.45 -2.11
C ARG A 92 9.97 -15.67 -2.76
N SER A 93 9.46 -14.68 -3.49
CA SER A 93 8.20 -14.78 -4.23
C SER A 93 8.42 -14.71 -5.74
N LYS A 94 7.48 -15.27 -6.50
CA LYS A 94 7.48 -15.21 -7.97
C LYS A 94 7.20 -13.77 -8.44
N ARG A 95 7.57 -13.47 -9.68
CA ARG A 95 7.34 -12.16 -10.31
C ARG A 95 7.86 -11.00 -9.45
N THR A 96 9.00 -11.20 -8.81
CA THR A 96 9.57 -10.23 -7.86
C THR A 96 11.02 -9.93 -8.24
N ARG A 97 11.37 -8.66 -8.30
CA ARG A 97 12.76 -8.20 -8.43
C ARG A 97 13.19 -7.38 -7.24
N LEU A 98 14.49 -7.40 -6.97
CA LEU A 98 15.13 -6.66 -5.89
C LEU A 98 15.89 -5.46 -6.45
N GLU A 99 15.57 -4.28 -5.93
CA GLU A 99 16.28 -3.03 -6.19
C GLU A 99 17.04 -2.59 -4.92
N ARG A 100 18.24 -2.10 -5.08
CA ARG A 100 19.11 -1.74 -3.94
C ARG A 100 18.80 -0.39 -3.33
N SER A 101 18.28 0.54 -4.14
CA SER A 101 17.94 1.91 -3.76
C SER A 101 16.62 2.32 -4.41
N PHE A 102 15.94 3.27 -3.79
CA PHE A 102 14.78 3.92 -4.36
C PHE A 102 15.24 5.13 -5.17
N GLU A 103 15.21 5.01 -6.50
CA GLU A 103 15.58 6.09 -7.41
C GLU A 103 14.29 6.70 -8.01
N PRO A 104 13.94 7.96 -7.65
CA PRO A 104 12.68 8.59 -8.09
C PRO A 104 12.47 8.56 -9.60
N GLU A 105 13.49 8.85 -10.39
CA GLU A 105 13.40 8.85 -11.84
C GLU A 105 13.16 7.46 -12.44
N ALA A 106 13.71 6.41 -11.81
CA ALA A 106 13.44 5.03 -12.22
C ALA A 106 12.00 4.61 -11.91
N VAL A 107 11.48 5.03 -10.74
CA VAL A 107 10.08 4.79 -10.36
C VAL A 107 9.14 5.56 -11.28
N ARG A 108 9.43 6.82 -11.60
CA ARG A 108 8.63 7.59 -12.58
C ARG A 108 8.52 6.85 -13.91
N ARG A 109 9.66 6.43 -14.49
CA ARG A 109 9.65 5.66 -15.75
C ARG A 109 8.84 4.36 -15.63
N LEU A 110 9.00 3.62 -14.53
CA LEU A 110 8.23 2.41 -14.29
C LEU A 110 6.72 2.68 -14.32
N VAL A 111 6.25 3.74 -13.65
CA VAL A 111 4.83 4.12 -13.61
C VAL A 111 4.35 4.60 -14.98
N ASP A 112 5.14 5.41 -15.67
CA ASP A 112 4.79 5.94 -17.00
C ASP A 112 4.68 4.83 -18.05
N GLU A 113 5.53 3.81 -17.97
CA GLU A 113 5.55 2.65 -18.87
C GLU A 113 4.53 1.56 -18.47
N ALA A 114 3.99 1.62 -17.25
CA ALA A 114 3.00 0.65 -16.78
C ALA A 114 1.69 0.76 -17.58
N GLY A 115 1.18 -0.40 -17.99
CA GLY A 115 -0.13 -0.52 -18.65
C GLY A 115 -1.31 -0.52 -17.65
N THR A 116 -1.01 -0.64 -16.35
CA THR A 116 -1.94 -0.73 -15.22
C THR A 116 -1.44 0.15 -14.09
N ASP A 117 -2.24 0.34 -13.04
CA ASP A 117 -1.83 1.10 -11.88
C ASP A 117 -0.72 0.38 -11.08
N VAL A 118 0.08 1.16 -10.38
CA VAL A 118 1.20 0.72 -9.54
C VAL A 118 0.87 1.09 -8.09
N SER A 119 0.93 0.14 -7.17
CA SER A 119 0.71 0.39 -5.75
C SER A 119 2.05 0.46 -5.01
N ILE A 120 2.19 1.40 -4.08
CA ILE A 120 3.34 1.48 -3.18
C ILE A 120 2.90 1.18 -1.75
N GLY A 121 3.53 0.18 -1.12
CA GLY A 121 3.22 -0.29 0.22
C GLY A 121 4.36 -0.10 1.21
N GLY A 122 3.98 0.26 2.44
CA GLY A 122 4.89 0.53 3.54
C GLY A 122 5.24 2.03 3.67
N ALA A 123 4.94 2.60 4.84
CA ALA A 123 5.01 4.04 5.10
C ALA A 123 6.39 4.65 4.83
N THR A 124 7.48 3.93 5.12
CA THR A 124 8.85 4.44 4.90
C THR A 124 9.16 4.60 3.41
N LEU A 125 8.79 3.60 2.58
CA LEU A 125 9.01 3.68 1.13
C LEU A 125 8.08 4.72 0.51
N ALA A 126 6.82 4.73 0.91
CA ALA A 126 5.83 5.70 0.45
C ALA A 126 6.26 7.14 0.77
N ALA A 127 6.87 7.39 1.94
CA ALA A 127 7.42 8.70 2.29
C ALA A 127 8.46 9.19 1.27
N SER A 128 9.30 8.30 0.74
CA SER A 128 10.27 8.66 -0.31
C SER A 128 9.57 9.05 -1.61
N ALA A 129 8.51 8.32 -2.00
CA ALA A 129 7.73 8.64 -3.19
C ALA A 129 6.92 9.95 -3.03
N LEU A 130 6.37 10.18 -1.84
CA LEU A 130 5.65 11.42 -1.51
C LEU A 130 6.56 12.64 -1.58
N ARG A 131 7.77 12.58 -0.97
CA ARG A 131 8.78 13.66 -1.05
C ARG A 131 9.22 13.94 -2.47
N ALA A 132 9.29 12.91 -3.30
CA ALA A 132 9.63 13.04 -4.72
C ALA A 132 8.45 13.49 -5.61
N GLY A 133 7.26 13.71 -5.04
CA GLY A 133 6.06 14.13 -5.77
C GLY A 133 5.57 13.09 -6.78
N LEU A 134 5.84 11.81 -6.54
CA LEU A 134 5.50 10.72 -7.47
C LEU A 134 4.07 10.22 -7.30
N VAL A 135 3.52 10.29 -6.08
CA VAL A 135 2.22 9.71 -5.75
C VAL A 135 1.09 10.51 -6.39
N ASP A 136 0.25 9.84 -7.15
CA ASP A 136 -0.92 10.41 -7.84
C ASP A 136 -2.18 10.32 -6.99
N GLU A 137 -2.31 9.25 -6.23
CA GLU A 137 -3.51 8.94 -5.46
C GLU A 137 -3.16 8.36 -4.09
N LEU A 138 -3.91 8.78 -3.06
CA LEU A 138 -3.84 8.22 -1.72
C LEU A 138 -5.14 7.49 -1.40
N GLN A 139 -5.02 6.28 -0.89
CA GLN A 139 -6.15 5.49 -0.39
C GLN A 139 -5.92 5.15 1.07
N LEU A 140 -6.88 5.49 1.92
CA LEU A 140 -6.78 5.30 3.35
C LEU A 140 -8.00 4.55 3.88
N TYR A 141 -7.75 3.42 4.54
CA TYR A 141 -8.73 2.70 5.33
C TYR A 141 -8.55 3.10 6.79
N VAL A 142 -9.45 3.94 7.29
CA VAL A 142 -9.42 4.46 8.67
C VAL A 142 -10.13 3.50 9.59
N ASN A 143 -9.38 2.84 10.48
CA ASN A 143 -9.96 1.99 11.51
C ASN A 143 -10.46 2.81 12.70
N PRO A 144 -11.57 2.41 13.34
CA PRO A 144 -12.14 3.09 14.48
C PRO A 144 -11.36 2.80 15.77
N VAL A 145 -10.05 3.03 15.76
CA VAL A 145 -9.11 2.82 16.88
C VAL A 145 -8.13 3.98 16.99
N VAL A 146 -7.74 4.32 18.20
CA VAL A 146 -6.68 5.27 18.52
C VAL A 146 -5.57 4.49 19.21
N VAL A 147 -4.35 4.52 18.67
CA VAL A 147 -3.20 3.76 19.21
C VAL A 147 -2.18 4.64 19.94
N GLY A 148 -2.25 5.97 19.79
CA GLY A 148 -1.48 6.94 20.56
C GLY A 148 -0.01 7.08 20.19
N GLY A 149 0.51 6.34 19.20
CA GLY A 149 1.91 6.41 18.75
C GLY A 149 2.28 5.27 17.82
N GLY A 150 3.50 5.34 17.27
CA GLY A 150 4.03 4.32 16.38
C GLY A 150 4.52 4.86 15.04
N THR A 151 4.31 4.11 13.95
CA THR A 151 4.69 4.51 12.59
C THR A 151 3.53 5.24 11.91
N ARG A 152 3.71 6.51 11.58
CA ARG A 152 2.71 7.31 10.84
C ARG A 152 2.57 6.84 9.40
N TRP A 153 1.34 6.93 8.86
CA TRP A 153 1.10 6.63 7.44
C TRP A 153 1.64 7.72 6.52
N LEU A 154 1.62 8.99 6.92
CA LEU A 154 2.21 10.11 6.19
C LEU A 154 3.44 10.65 6.91
N PRO A 155 4.46 11.10 6.17
CA PRO A 155 5.60 11.81 6.75
C PRO A 155 5.21 13.22 7.20
N ASP A 156 5.88 13.75 8.22
CA ASP A 156 5.58 15.08 8.79
C ASP A 156 6.05 16.26 7.90
N ASP A 157 6.92 16.02 6.92
CA ASP A 157 7.62 17.02 6.10
C ASP A 157 7.07 17.14 4.67
N VAL A 158 5.88 16.60 4.40
CA VAL A 158 5.23 16.66 3.09
C VAL A 158 3.91 17.41 3.20
N ARG A 159 3.73 18.40 2.31
CA ARG A 159 2.45 19.07 2.10
C ARG A 159 1.86 18.67 0.76
N LEU A 160 0.60 18.25 0.77
CA LEU A 160 -0.15 17.85 -0.41
C LEU A 160 -1.50 18.55 -0.42
N ASP A 161 -1.92 19.09 -1.54
CA ASP A 161 -3.28 19.53 -1.76
C ASP A 161 -4.06 18.41 -2.45
N LEU A 162 -5.15 17.95 -1.81
CA LEU A 162 -5.88 16.76 -2.19
C LEU A 162 -7.30 17.09 -2.64
N ALA A 163 -7.84 16.28 -3.56
CA ALA A 163 -9.24 16.27 -3.92
C ALA A 163 -9.85 14.93 -3.54
N LEU A 164 -10.92 14.92 -2.75
CA LEU A 164 -11.68 13.71 -2.49
C LEU A 164 -12.27 13.18 -3.80
N VAL A 165 -12.01 11.92 -4.10
CA VAL A 165 -12.48 11.23 -5.30
C VAL A 165 -13.61 10.27 -4.96
N ASP A 166 -13.48 9.57 -3.82
CA ASP A 166 -14.44 8.57 -3.38
C ASP A 166 -14.34 8.36 -1.87
N GLU A 167 -15.45 7.93 -1.26
CA GLU A 167 -15.52 7.49 0.12
C GLU A 167 -16.44 6.28 0.27
N HIS A 168 -16.12 5.38 1.20
CA HIS A 168 -16.97 4.26 1.53
C HIS A 168 -16.96 3.97 3.03
N ARG A 169 -18.15 3.81 3.61
CA ARG A 169 -18.31 3.43 5.01
C ARG A 169 -18.69 1.95 5.10
N PHE A 170 -17.93 1.18 5.86
CA PHE A 170 -18.19 -0.23 6.13
C PHE A 170 -19.05 -0.42 7.40
N SER A 171 -19.72 -1.56 7.49
CA SER A 171 -20.58 -1.90 8.63
C SER A 171 -19.80 -2.01 9.94
N GLY A 172 -18.53 -2.46 9.90
CA GLY A 172 -17.59 -2.55 11.03
C GLY A 172 -17.06 -1.21 11.53
N GLY A 173 -17.43 -0.08 10.90
CA GLY A 173 -17.00 1.26 11.29
C GLY A 173 -15.70 1.74 10.63
N VAL A 174 -15.06 0.93 9.82
CA VAL A 174 -13.97 1.37 8.94
C VAL A 174 -14.51 2.34 7.90
N VAL A 175 -13.72 3.35 7.54
CA VAL A 175 -14.01 4.29 6.45
C VAL A 175 -12.87 4.26 5.44
N HIS A 176 -13.19 4.00 4.17
CA HIS A 176 -12.26 4.16 3.07
C HIS A 176 -12.37 5.57 2.50
N LEU A 177 -11.22 6.18 2.27
CA LEU A 177 -11.08 7.51 1.67
C LEU A 177 -10.10 7.43 0.50
N ARG A 178 -10.50 7.97 -0.64
CA ARG A 178 -9.70 8.03 -1.85
C ARG A 178 -9.50 9.46 -2.28
N TYR A 179 -8.25 9.90 -2.37
CA TYR A 179 -7.86 11.26 -2.72
C TYR A 179 -6.92 11.29 -3.92
N ALA A 180 -7.22 12.14 -4.89
CA ALA A 180 -6.28 12.50 -5.95
C ALA A 180 -5.38 13.66 -5.49
N HIS A 181 -4.09 13.58 -5.81
CA HIS A 181 -3.15 14.68 -5.59
C HIS A 181 -3.39 15.79 -6.62
N ARG A 182 -3.72 16.99 -6.15
CA ARG A 182 -3.82 18.18 -6.99
C ARG A 182 -2.42 18.73 -7.27
N ARG A 183 -1.85 18.33 -8.38
CA ARG A 183 -0.59 18.93 -8.83
C ARG A 183 -0.89 20.34 -9.33
N THR A 184 -0.32 21.37 -8.67
CA THR A 184 -0.30 22.72 -9.23
C THR A 184 0.55 22.70 -10.49
N ALA A 185 -0.04 23.19 -11.59
CA ALA A 185 0.64 23.33 -12.88
C ALA A 185 1.78 24.38 -12.78
#